data_3f7dc83c08d118318742252426841ff4
#
_entry.id   3f7dc83c08d118318742252426841ff4
#
_cell.length_a   1.000
_cell.length_b   1.000
_cell.length_c   1.000
_cell.angle_alpha   90.00
_cell.angle_beta   90.00
_cell.angle_gamma   90.00
#
_symmetry.space_group_name_H-M   'P 1'
#
loop_
_entity.id
_entity.type
_entity.pdbx_description
1 polymer ?
#
loop_
_entity_poly.entity_id
_entity_poly.type
_entity_poly.pdbx_seq_one_letter_code
_entity_poly.pdbx_strand_id
1 'polypeptide(L)'
;MLENLNTAKKLENNPFGTPSVHIDGSQGEAITPGLPEGQDYSEWLADAGLDPAQVELTAPPRISRWQVYDGSWRTAYKLTFRVKDAQTELNLPLLYSQAKKAKAPKPPAKTNQDKALVILWSDLQIGKVGSRGGVPELIERVNGVRERLTALAKKEKPTKIVFCDVGDLIEGFSNTADMAQLQGNQLSIMGQVDLGTTMIWDTLKSLSAHCDDIAYLTVGSNHCQWRVNKQKIGTGLDDWGVHIGRTLARLSQEVGLPVKFYEPAEWDESLVHDVFGDNFHRLGLFHGHQANRPNGIPNWIQSQQLGNQPTASATLYVHGHFHHLSVLEMGNTDRGSSRFIVQAKTLDSGSDWYRTSGGAGDSTPGVVVIPLEKQTEFQGTVLVV
;
A
#
# COMPACT_ATOMS: atom_id res chain seq x y z
N MET A 1 -41.83 38.33 7.11
CA MET A 1 -40.74 39.01 7.85
C MET A 1 -40.74 38.76 9.34
N LEU A 2 -41.89 38.50 10.00
CA LEU A 2 -41.96 38.16 11.45
C LEU A 2 -41.66 36.70 11.76
N GLU A 3 -41.83 35.75 10.84
CA GLU A 3 -41.46 34.34 11.03
C GLU A 3 -39.94 34.10 11.05
N ASN A 4 -39.17 34.89 10.30
CA ASN A 4 -37.71 34.78 10.27
C ASN A 4 -37.05 35.37 11.55
N LEU A 5 -37.70 36.31 12.24
CA LEU A 5 -37.20 36.85 13.50
C LEU A 5 -37.41 35.90 14.68
N ASN A 6 -38.49 35.07 14.63
CA ASN A 6 -38.72 34.06 15.67
C ASN A 6 -37.81 32.85 15.54
N THR A 7 -37.40 32.51 14.32
CA THR A 7 -36.41 31.43 14.07
C THR A 7 -35.00 31.85 14.51
N ALA A 8 -34.62 33.09 14.24
CA ALA A 8 -33.34 33.67 14.71
C ALA A 8 -33.24 33.74 16.26
N LYS A 9 -34.32 34.18 16.93
CA LYS A 9 -34.34 34.21 18.41
C LYS A 9 -34.30 32.79 19.06
N LYS A 10 -34.81 31.75 18.37
CA LYS A 10 -34.70 30.36 18.89
C LYS A 10 -33.31 29.77 18.74
N LEU A 11 -32.48 30.30 17.85
CA LEU A 11 -31.07 29.88 17.65
C LEU A 11 -30.13 30.54 18.71
N GLU A 12 -30.48 31.70 19.27
CA GLU A 12 -29.65 32.45 20.24
C GLU A 12 -29.45 31.76 21.59
N ASN A 13 -30.22 30.71 21.92
CA ASN A 13 -30.15 30.03 23.23
C ASN A 13 -29.34 28.74 23.22
N ASN A 14 -28.71 28.37 22.12
CA ASN A 14 -27.81 27.21 22.10
C ASN A 14 -26.43 27.62 22.63
N PRO A 15 -25.99 27.13 23.80
CA PRO A 15 -24.74 27.54 24.42
C PRO A 15 -23.49 27.07 23.66
N PHE A 16 -23.65 26.19 22.67
CA PHE A 16 -22.55 25.74 21.79
C PHE A 16 -22.51 26.53 20.47
N GLY A 17 -23.45 27.42 20.19
CA GLY A 17 -23.50 28.21 18.96
C GLY A 17 -24.47 27.68 17.91
N THR A 18 -24.26 28.08 16.67
CA THR A 18 -25.09 27.65 15.53
C THR A 18 -24.93 26.19 15.24
N PRO A 19 -26.02 25.43 15.01
CA PRO A 19 -25.93 24.03 14.58
C PRO A 19 -25.10 23.89 13.31
N SER A 20 -24.15 22.99 13.34
CA SER A 20 -23.20 22.79 12.23
C SER A 20 -22.60 21.41 12.26
N VAL A 21 -22.21 20.93 11.09
CA VAL A 21 -21.32 19.77 10.94
C VAL A 21 -20.15 20.21 10.09
N HIS A 22 -18.96 19.96 10.58
CA HIS A 22 -17.72 20.23 9.87
C HIS A 22 -16.88 18.95 9.86
N ILE A 23 -16.40 18.55 8.68
CA ILE A 23 -15.56 17.37 8.50
C ILE A 23 -14.31 17.83 7.76
N ASP A 24 -13.15 17.49 8.32
CA ASP A 24 -11.84 17.69 7.72
C ASP A 24 -11.11 16.32 7.67
N GLY A 25 -11.02 15.76 6.47
CA GLY A 25 -10.57 14.39 6.27
C GLY A 25 -11.50 13.39 6.99
N SER A 26 -10.92 12.56 7.87
CA SER A 26 -11.68 11.60 8.68
C SER A 26 -12.16 12.17 10.03
N GLN A 27 -11.75 13.38 10.41
CA GLN A 27 -12.13 14.02 11.69
C GLN A 27 -13.26 15.01 11.50
N GLY A 28 -14.16 15.08 12.49
CA GLY A 28 -15.27 16.00 12.41
C GLY A 28 -15.66 16.57 13.76
N GLU A 29 -16.30 17.73 13.69
CA GLU A 29 -17.02 18.35 14.81
C GLU A 29 -18.47 18.59 14.42
N ALA A 30 -19.39 18.40 15.36
CA ALA A 30 -20.79 18.71 15.15
C ALA A 30 -21.37 19.43 16.36
N ILE A 31 -22.26 20.38 16.09
CA ILE A 31 -23.08 21.08 17.10
C ILE A 31 -24.54 20.83 16.71
N THR A 32 -25.29 20.11 17.54
CA THR A 32 -26.70 19.87 17.28
C THR A 32 -27.54 21.12 17.59
N PRO A 33 -28.74 21.25 16.99
CA PRO A 33 -29.75 22.16 17.55
C PRO A 33 -30.18 21.72 18.96
N GLY A 34 -31.01 22.50 19.59
CA GLY A 34 -31.68 22.06 20.82
C GLY A 34 -32.68 20.95 20.52
N LEU A 35 -32.29 19.71 20.70
CA LEU A 35 -33.14 18.54 20.48
C LEU A 35 -34.22 18.41 21.57
N PRO A 36 -35.44 17.94 21.25
CA PRO A 36 -36.48 17.66 22.23
C PRO A 36 -36.05 16.58 23.21
N GLU A 37 -36.76 16.54 24.35
CA GLU A 37 -36.53 15.50 25.36
C GLU A 37 -36.81 14.08 24.75
N GLY A 38 -35.86 13.16 24.97
CA GLY A 38 -35.94 11.79 24.45
C GLY A 38 -35.33 11.59 23.06
N GLN A 39 -34.92 12.67 22.38
CA GLN A 39 -34.22 12.57 21.10
C GLN A 39 -32.70 12.71 21.33
N ASP A 40 -31.92 11.77 20.79
CA ASP A 40 -30.47 11.84 20.85
C ASP A 40 -29.87 12.46 19.58
N TYR A 41 -28.56 12.58 19.55
CA TYR A 41 -27.86 13.18 18.42
C TYR A 41 -27.74 12.25 17.20
N SER A 42 -28.01 10.95 17.33
CA SER A 42 -27.84 9.95 16.25
C SER A 42 -28.81 10.19 15.10
N GLU A 43 -30.08 10.47 15.42
CA GLU A 43 -31.08 10.80 14.41
C GLU A 43 -30.72 12.10 13.67
N TRP A 44 -30.25 13.09 14.40
CA TRP A 44 -29.85 14.36 13.79
C TRP A 44 -28.61 14.23 12.90
N LEU A 45 -27.63 13.37 13.29
CA LEU A 45 -26.46 13.08 12.44
C LEU A 45 -26.90 12.40 11.13
N ALA A 46 -27.87 11.49 11.18
CA ALA A 46 -28.42 10.85 10.00
C ALA A 46 -29.10 11.88 9.05
N ASP A 47 -29.91 12.78 9.63
CA ASP A 47 -30.54 13.88 8.86
C ASP A 47 -29.51 14.86 8.28
N ALA A 48 -28.36 15.00 8.92
CA ALA A 48 -27.23 15.79 8.41
C ALA A 48 -26.38 15.05 7.36
N GLY A 49 -26.78 13.84 6.95
CA GLY A 49 -26.11 13.05 5.92
C GLY A 49 -24.95 12.17 6.42
N LEU A 50 -24.82 12.01 7.73
CA LEU A 50 -23.83 11.12 8.34
C LEU A 50 -24.49 9.83 8.83
N ASP A 51 -23.98 8.70 8.42
CA ASP A 51 -24.41 7.41 8.97
C ASP A 51 -23.89 7.27 10.42
N PRO A 52 -24.77 7.24 11.44
CA PRO A 52 -24.35 7.14 12.83
C PRO A 52 -23.50 5.90 13.13
N ALA A 53 -23.65 4.83 12.37
CA ALA A 53 -22.86 3.61 12.50
C ALA A 53 -21.39 3.81 12.07
N GLN A 54 -21.15 4.80 11.22
CA GLN A 54 -19.80 5.16 10.74
C GLN A 54 -19.15 6.28 11.57
N VAL A 55 -19.88 6.86 12.51
CA VAL A 55 -19.38 7.95 13.39
C VAL A 55 -18.87 7.35 14.69
N GLU A 56 -17.58 7.52 14.97
CA GLU A 56 -16.93 7.15 16.23
C GLU A 56 -16.56 8.41 17.01
N LEU A 57 -17.13 8.59 18.20
CA LEU A 57 -16.79 9.71 19.04
C LEU A 57 -15.34 9.59 19.53
N THR A 58 -14.55 10.65 19.33
CA THR A 58 -13.16 10.72 19.78
C THR A 58 -13.03 11.27 21.21
N ALA A 59 -14.10 11.85 21.75
CA ALA A 59 -14.21 12.29 23.13
C ALA A 59 -15.68 12.19 23.60
N PRO A 60 -15.95 12.11 24.91
CA PRO A 60 -17.33 12.18 25.42
C PRO A 60 -18.06 13.43 24.93
N PRO A 61 -19.34 13.32 24.53
CA PRO A 61 -20.13 14.47 24.10
C PRO A 61 -20.18 15.55 25.17
N ARG A 62 -19.97 16.79 24.76
CA ARG A 62 -20.32 17.92 25.65
C ARG A 62 -21.81 18.17 25.53
N ILE A 63 -22.52 18.16 26.65
CA ILE A 63 -23.99 18.24 26.71
C ILE A 63 -24.39 19.49 27.41
N SER A 64 -25.36 20.20 26.85
CA SER A 64 -26.04 21.32 27.52
C SER A 64 -27.54 21.10 27.45
N ARG A 65 -28.22 21.32 28.58
CA ARG A 65 -29.66 21.15 28.70
C ARG A 65 -30.27 22.43 29.31
N TRP A 66 -31.34 22.89 28.71
CA TRP A 66 -32.06 24.07 29.18
C TRP A 66 -33.56 23.96 28.96
N GLN A 67 -34.30 24.73 29.73
CA GLN A 67 -35.74 24.81 29.60
C GLN A 67 -36.11 26.00 28.72
N VAL A 68 -36.97 25.79 27.73
CA VAL A 68 -37.50 26.87 26.89
C VAL A 68 -38.76 27.47 27.47
N TYR A 69 -39.22 28.60 26.93
CA TYR A 69 -40.32 29.40 27.48
C TYR A 69 -41.66 28.66 27.65
N ASP A 70 -41.91 27.62 26.83
CA ASP A 70 -43.09 26.75 26.91
C ASP A 70 -42.98 25.66 27.99
N GLY A 71 -41.90 25.67 28.78
CA GLY A 71 -41.62 24.70 29.82
C GLY A 71 -41.00 23.39 29.35
N SER A 72 -40.84 23.17 28.03
CA SER A 72 -40.18 22.00 27.53
C SER A 72 -38.66 22.08 27.67
N TRP A 73 -38.02 20.88 27.75
CA TRP A 73 -36.58 20.79 27.85
C TRP A 73 -35.95 20.63 26.45
N ARG A 74 -34.79 21.26 26.26
CA ARG A 74 -33.95 21.09 25.06
C ARG A 74 -32.57 20.63 25.47
N THR A 75 -31.97 19.77 24.64
CA THR A 75 -30.62 19.27 24.86
C THR A 75 -29.81 19.49 23.57
N ALA A 76 -28.68 20.16 23.67
CA ALA A 76 -27.72 20.25 22.56
C ALA A 76 -26.46 19.48 22.90
N TYR A 77 -25.83 18.95 21.86
CA TYR A 77 -24.60 18.21 21.94
C TYR A 77 -23.52 18.92 21.11
N LYS A 78 -22.32 19.02 21.65
CA LYS A 78 -21.12 19.29 20.87
C LYS A 78 -20.31 18.01 20.82
N LEU A 79 -20.11 17.48 19.60
CA LEU A 79 -19.49 16.20 19.31
C LEU A 79 -18.15 16.45 18.63
N THR A 80 -17.15 15.67 19.02
CA THR A 80 -15.92 15.48 18.24
C THR A 80 -15.86 14.01 17.86
N PHE A 81 -15.69 13.75 16.59
CA PHE A 81 -15.80 12.38 16.06
C PHE A 81 -14.85 12.13 14.91
N ARG A 82 -14.68 10.87 14.61
CA ARG A 82 -14.04 10.38 13.39
C ARG A 82 -15.08 9.62 12.58
N VAL A 83 -15.12 9.89 11.27
CA VAL A 83 -15.89 9.07 10.33
C VAL A 83 -15.06 7.82 10.04
N LYS A 84 -15.59 6.65 10.36
CA LYS A 84 -15.01 5.37 9.98
C LYS A 84 -15.19 5.23 8.47
N ASP A 85 -14.10 5.26 7.73
CA ASP A 85 -14.14 4.85 6.33
C ASP A 85 -14.56 3.38 6.28
N ALA A 86 -15.66 3.09 5.61
CA ALA A 86 -16.17 1.73 5.44
C ALA A 86 -15.16 0.78 4.74
N GLN A 87 -14.06 1.33 4.22
CA GLN A 87 -12.98 0.59 3.57
C GLN A 87 -11.77 0.31 4.47
N THR A 88 -11.71 0.85 5.70
CA THR A 88 -10.51 0.80 6.54
C THR A 88 -10.54 -0.24 7.67
N GLU A 89 -11.68 -0.83 7.99
CA GLU A 89 -11.71 -1.98 8.88
C GLU A 89 -11.63 -3.28 8.08
N LEU A 90 -10.40 -3.71 7.83
CA LEU A 90 -10.17 -5.04 7.28
C LEU A 90 -10.48 -6.07 8.36
N ASN A 91 -11.60 -6.73 8.20
CA ASN A 91 -11.97 -7.87 9.03
C ASN A 91 -11.25 -9.10 8.50
N LEU A 92 -10.06 -9.43 9.05
CA LEU A 92 -9.31 -10.64 8.68
C LEU A 92 -10.19 -11.91 8.72
N PRO A 93 -11.06 -12.14 9.73
CA PRO A 93 -12.03 -13.26 9.69
C PRO A 93 -12.96 -13.20 8.48
N LEU A 94 -13.41 -12.03 8.06
CA LEU A 94 -14.24 -11.88 6.86
C LEU A 94 -13.43 -12.19 5.59
N LEU A 95 -12.19 -11.71 5.51
CA LEU A 95 -11.27 -12.00 4.41
C LEU A 95 -11.01 -13.51 4.31
N TYR A 96 -10.72 -14.19 5.41
CA TYR A 96 -10.58 -15.65 5.47
C TYR A 96 -11.86 -16.36 5.06
N SER A 97 -13.04 -15.87 5.48
CA SER A 97 -14.32 -16.46 5.09
C SER A 97 -14.63 -16.28 3.62
N GLN A 98 -14.27 -15.13 3.05
CA GLN A 98 -14.39 -14.84 1.62
C GLN A 98 -13.38 -15.67 0.81
N ALA A 99 -12.14 -15.80 1.30
CA ALA A 99 -11.13 -16.65 0.69
C ALA A 99 -11.60 -18.12 0.62
N LYS A 100 -12.15 -18.66 1.69
CA LYS A 100 -12.71 -20.03 1.71
C LYS A 100 -13.88 -20.25 0.75
N LYS A 101 -14.64 -19.20 0.42
CA LYS A 101 -15.75 -19.24 -0.54
C LYS A 101 -15.31 -18.96 -1.98
N ALA A 102 -14.13 -18.34 -2.17
CA ALA A 102 -13.61 -18.06 -3.48
C ALA A 102 -13.07 -19.35 -4.11
N LYS A 103 -13.67 -19.75 -5.24
CA LYS A 103 -13.07 -20.80 -6.07
C LYS A 103 -11.86 -20.21 -6.78
N ALA A 104 -10.75 -20.96 -6.78
CA ALA A 104 -9.62 -20.59 -7.62
C ALA A 104 -10.08 -20.41 -9.07
N PRO A 105 -9.63 -19.36 -9.79
CA PRO A 105 -9.93 -19.21 -11.20
C PRO A 105 -9.45 -20.45 -11.96
N LYS A 106 -10.18 -20.85 -13.01
CA LYS A 106 -9.72 -21.93 -13.87
C LYS A 106 -8.47 -21.45 -14.62
N PRO A 107 -7.39 -22.25 -14.67
CA PRO A 107 -6.20 -21.89 -15.44
C PRO A 107 -6.57 -21.65 -16.90
N PRO A 108 -5.89 -20.69 -17.56
CA PRO A 108 -6.12 -20.40 -18.96
C PRO A 108 -5.72 -21.60 -19.85
N ALA A 109 -6.38 -21.73 -20.99
CA ALA A 109 -5.96 -22.69 -22.02
C ALA A 109 -4.56 -22.32 -22.53
N LYS A 110 -3.72 -23.34 -22.77
CA LYS A 110 -2.30 -23.29 -23.15
C LYS A 110 -1.74 -21.91 -23.56
N THR A 111 -0.80 -21.44 -22.78
CA THR A 111 -0.09 -20.18 -22.93
C THR A 111 1.14 -20.34 -23.81
N ASN A 112 1.73 -19.25 -24.25
CA ASN A 112 3.01 -19.25 -24.96
C ASN A 112 4.11 -19.64 -23.96
N GLN A 113 4.76 -20.80 -24.16
CA GLN A 113 5.61 -21.48 -23.17
C GLN A 113 6.91 -20.73 -22.83
N ASP A 114 7.20 -19.65 -23.52
CA ASP A 114 8.51 -19.00 -23.48
C ASP A 114 8.49 -17.59 -22.92
N LYS A 115 7.36 -17.11 -22.38
CA LYS A 115 7.22 -15.72 -21.86
C LYS A 115 7.00 -15.64 -20.37
N ALA A 116 7.69 -14.71 -19.71
CA ALA A 116 7.42 -14.30 -18.34
C ALA A 116 7.18 -12.79 -18.26
N LEU A 117 6.34 -12.37 -17.32
CA LEU A 117 6.21 -10.97 -16.91
C LEU A 117 6.75 -10.84 -15.48
N VAL A 118 7.83 -10.07 -15.32
CA VAL A 118 8.35 -9.69 -14.00
C VAL A 118 7.76 -8.33 -13.62
N ILE A 119 6.96 -8.28 -12.58
CA ILE A 119 6.22 -7.11 -12.12
C ILE A 119 6.94 -6.56 -10.89
N LEU A 120 7.41 -5.33 -10.92
CA LEU A 120 8.09 -4.68 -9.80
C LEU A 120 7.09 -3.82 -9.03
N TRP A 121 6.57 -4.38 -7.94
CA TRP A 121 5.65 -3.72 -7.01
C TRP A 121 6.46 -3.09 -5.88
N SER A 122 6.51 -1.76 -5.81
CA SER A 122 7.50 -1.05 -5.01
C SER A 122 6.95 0.21 -4.37
N ASP A 123 7.42 0.48 -3.16
CA ASP A 123 7.32 1.79 -2.51
C ASP A 123 5.89 2.36 -2.50
N LEU A 124 4.90 1.58 -2.04
CA LEU A 124 3.52 2.06 -1.89
C LEU A 124 3.41 3.05 -0.74
N GLN A 125 4.22 2.85 0.30
CA GLN A 125 4.24 3.66 1.52
C GLN A 125 2.80 3.93 2.02
N ILE A 126 2.02 2.86 2.16
CA ILE A 126 0.61 2.91 2.59
C ILE A 126 0.50 3.66 3.92
N GLY A 127 -0.40 4.62 3.99
CA GLY A 127 -0.60 5.49 5.15
C GLY A 127 -0.07 6.90 4.98
N LYS A 128 0.89 7.10 4.08
CA LYS A 128 1.52 8.40 3.80
C LYS A 128 0.58 9.36 3.12
N VAL A 129 0.66 10.62 3.52
CA VAL A 129 0.04 11.77 2.84
C VAL A 129 1.13 12.60 2.17
N GLY A 130 0.90 13.00 0.94
CA GLY A 130 1.87 13.81 0.18
C GLY A 130 1.19 14.63 -0.91
N SER A 131 2.01 15.15 -1.83
CA SER A 131 1.56 16.02 -2.92
C SER A 131 0.54 15.38 -3.88
N ARG A 132 0.41 14.04 -3.84
CA ARG A 132 -0.51 13.24 -4.67
C ARG A 132 -1.68 12.68 -3.88
N GLY A 133 -2.02 13.30 -2.75
CA GLY A 133 -3.11 12.88 -1.87
C GLY A 133 -2.69 11.92 -0.77
N GLY A 134 -3.61 11.14 -0.29
CA GLY A 134 -3.43 10.16 0.79
C GLY A 134 -3.85 8.76 0.37
N VAL A 135 -4.43 8.04 1.34
CA VAL A 135 -4.85 6.65 1.16
C VAL A 135 -5.94 6.47 0.09
N PRO A 136 -6.98 7.32 -0.01
CA PRO A 136 -7.99 7.16 -1.06
C PRO A 136 -7.39 7.24 -2.48
N GLU A 137 -6.55 8.22 -2.75
CA GLU A 137 -5.91 8.39 -4.05
C GLU A 137 -4.88 7.30 -4.34
N LEU A 138 -4.24 6.74 -3.31
CA LEU A 138 -3.39 5.56 -3.45
C LEU A 138 -4.21 4.34 -3.88
N ILE A 139 -5.37 4.11 -3.27
CA ILE A 139 -6.30 3.02 -3.63
C ILE A 139 -6.73 3.16 -5.10
N GLU A 140 -7.08 4.34 -5.55
CA GLU A 140 -7.43 4.60 -6.96
C GLU A 140 -6.27 4.27 -7.91
N ARG A 141 -5.05 4.73 -7.58
CA ARG A 141 -3.84 4.41 -8.38
C ARG A 141 -3.59 2.92 -8.46
N VAL A 142 -3.66 2.23 -7.34
CA VAL A 142 -3.44 0.77 -7.26
C VAL A 142 -4.51 0.01 -8.06
N ASN A 143 -5.79 0.41 -7.96
CA ASN A 143 -6.87 -0.20 -8.72
C ASN A 143 -6.65 -0.02 -10.23
N GLY A 144 -6.30 1.20 -10.67
CA GLY A 144 -5.99 1.46 -12.08
C GLY A 144 -4.78 0.66 -12.58
N VAL A 145 -3.73 0.50 -11.76
CA VAL A 145 -2.58 -0.36 -12.11
C VAL A 145 -3.00 -1.82 -12.18
N ARG A 146 -3.78 -2.33 -11.23
CA ARG A 146 -4.29 -3.71 -11.25
C ARG A 146 -5.07 -4.02 -12.54
N GLU A 147 -5.93 -3.11 -12.98
CA GLU A 147 -6.67 -3.25 -14.23
C GLU A 147 -5.73 -3.32 -15.44
N ARG A 148 -4.73 -2.44 -15.52
CA ARG A 148 -3.74 -2.43 -16.62
C ARG A 148 -2.85 -3.67 -16.60
N LEU A 149 -2.40 -4.13 -15.44
CA LEU A 149 -1.64 -5.38 -15.29
C LEU A 149 -2.46 -6.59 -15.73
N THR A 150 -3.74 -6.64 -15.36
CA THR A 150 -4.67 -7.70 -15.77
C THR A 150 -4.87 -7.70 -17.28
N ALA A 151 -5.06 -6.52 -17.88
CA ALA A 151 -5.17 -6.38 -19.34
C ALA A 151 -3.88 -6.79 -20.05
N LEU A 152 -2.70 -6.44 -19.50
CA LEU A 152 -1.40 -6.84 -20.03
C LEU A 152 -1.23 -8.37 -19.97
N ALA A 153 -1.50 -8.99 -18.82
CA ALA A 153 -1.42 -10.46 -18.66
C ALA A 153 -2.39 -11.17 -19.63
N LYS A 154 -3.60 -10.66 -19.79
CA LYS A 154 -4.57 -11.19 -20.78
C LYS A 154 -4.07 -11.08 -22.22
N LYS A 155 -3.41 -9.97 -22.57
CA LYS A 155 -2.85 -9.73 -23.90
C LYS A 155 -1.63 -10.61 -24.20
N GLU A 156 -0.66 -10.58 -23.29
CA GLU A 156 0.64 -11.25 -23.48
C GLU A 156 0.58 -12.76 -23.23
N LYS A 157 -0.39 -13.23 -22.45
CA LYS A 157 -0.59 -14.66 -22.10
C LYS A 157 0.71 -15.32 -21.62
N PRO A 158 1.36 -14.78 -20.58
CA PRO A 158 2.61 -15.33 -20.09
C PRO A 158 2.40 -16.73 -19.51
N THR A 159 3.41 -17.60 -19.63
CA THR A 159 3.44 -18.87 -18.89
C THR A 159 3.82 -18.70 -17.45
N LYS A 160 4.48 -17.60 -17.12
CA LYS A 160 4.92 -17.29 -15.76
C LYS A 160 4.75 -15.80 -15.47
N ILE A 161 4.30 -15.50 -14.25
CA ILE A 161 4.39 -14.16 -13.67
C ILE A 161 5.31 -14.24 -12.46
N VAL A 162 6.27 -13.31 -12.38
CA VAL A 162 7.09 -13.09 -11.20
C VAL A 162 6.68 -11.75 -10.59
N PHE A 163 5.92 -11.81 -9.51
CA PHE A 163 5.47 -10.62 -8.79
C PHE A 163 6.49 -10.31 -7.69
N CYS A 164 7.24 -9.24 -7.88
CA CYS A 164 8.28 -8.80 -6.96
C CYS A 164 7.75 -7.69 -6.06
N ASP A 165 7.51 -8.01 -4.80
CA ASP A 165 7.40 -7.03 -3.74
C ASP A 165 8.81 -6.53 -3.40
N VAL A 166 9.13 -5.36 -3.92
CA VAL A 166 10.49 -4.78 -3.83
C VAL A 166 10.67 -3.97 -2.53
N GLY A 167 9.69 -4.02 -1.63
CA GLY A 167 9.71 -3.40 -0.31
C GLY A 167 8.97 -2.07 -0.21
N ASP A 168 9.01 -1.49 0.98
CA ASP A 168 8.34 -0.24 1.38
C ASP A 168 6.85 -0.21 1.06
N LEU A 169 6.15 -1.36 1.35
CA LEU A 169 4.71 -1.46 1.18
C LEU A 169 3.96 -0.52 2.10
N ILE A 170 4.40 -0.40 3.35
CA ILE A 170 3.80 0.51 4.33
C ILE A 170 4.73 1.70 4.60
N GLU A 171 4.15 2.83 5.04
CA GLU A 171 4.94 3.98 5.50
C GLU A 171 5.63 3.67 6.83
N GLY A 172 4.97 2.90 7.69
CA GLY A 172 5.47 2.60 9.02
C GLY A 172 5.47 3.81 9.95
N PHE A 173 5.95 3.62 11.19
CA PHE A 173 6.14 4.68 12.18
C PHE A 173 7.56 4.72 12.74
N SER A 174 8.38 3.75 12.39
CA SER A 174 9.67 3.51 13.04
C SER A 174 10.86 4.10 12.29
N ASN A 175 10.65 4.60 11.08
CA ASN A 175 11.74 5.03 10.21
C ASN A 175 12.31 6.40 10.60
N THR A 176 11.48 7.30 11.10
CA THR A 176 11.90 8.58 11.65
C THR A 176 11.39 8.72 13.08
N ALA A 177 12.24 9.19 13.99
CA ALA A 177 11.81 9.65 15.31
C ALA A 177 11.08 11.00 15.23
N ASP A 178 10.54 11.36 14.06
CA ASP A 178 9.93 12.66 13.79
C ASP A 178 8.42 12.57 13.97
N MET A 179 7.91 13.39 14.89
CA MET A 179 6.47 13.53 15.14
C MET A 179 5.70 13.99 13.89
N ALA A 180 6.35 14.69 12.96
CA ALA A 180 5.71 15.14 11.72
C ALA A 180 5.32 13.95 10.82
N GLN A 181 6.13 12.90 10.77
CA GLN A 181 5.79 11.69 10.02
C GLN A 181 4.63 10.91 10.67
N LEU A 182 4.60 10.88 12.00
CA LEU A 182 3.47 10.28 12.73
C LEU A 182 2.16 11.04 12.46
N GLN A 183 2.21 12.36 12.39
CA GLN A 183 1.05 13.21 12.11
C GLN A 183 0.60 13.14 10.65
N GLY A 184 1.49 12.83 9.71
CA GLY A 184 1.20 12.67 8.29
C GLY A 184 0.67 11.29 7.90
N ASN A 185 0.49 10.38 8.85
CA ASN A 185 0.02 9.03 8.59
C ASN A 185 -1.50 8.92 8.81
N GLN A 186 -2.25 8.51 7.78
CA GLN A 186 -3.70 8.36 7.85
C GLN A 186 -4.17 7.04 8.48
N LEU A 187 -3.30 6.06 8.61
CA LEU A 187 -3.64 4.72 9.08
C LEU A 187 -2.74 4.30 10.25
N SER A 188 -3.28 3.51 11.17
CA SER A 188 -2.48 2.75 12.12
C SER A 188 -1.59 1.73 11.39
N ILE A 189 -0.55 1.20 12.06
CA ILE A 189 0.29 0.13 11.47
C ILE A 189 -0.57 -1.05 10.98
N MET A 190 -1.50 -1.49 11.81
CA MET A 190 -2.36 -2.61 11.42
C MET A 190 -3.23 -2.27 10.22
N GLY A 191 -3.79 -1.05 10.15
CA GLY A 191 -4.53 -0.60 8.99
C GLY A 191 -3.69 -0.54 7.70
N GLN A 192 -2.40 -0.16 7.80
CA GLN A 192 -1.48 -0.17 6.67
C GLN A 192 -1.20 -1.60 6.19
N VAL A 193 -0.93 -2.53 7.12
CA VAL A 193 -0.67 -3.95 6.83
C VAL A 193 -1.89 -4.61 6.21
N ASP A 194 -3.07 -4.37 6.76
CA ASP A 194 -4.32 -4.93 6.27
C ASP A 194 -4.63 -4.43 4.85
N LEU A 195 -4.48 -3.13 4.61
CA LEU A 195 -4.71 -2.55 3.28
C LEU A 195 -3.69 -3.08 2.26
N GLY A 196 -2.41 -3.19 2.63
CA GLY A 196 -1.37 -3.78 1.78
C GLY A 196 -1.67 -5.23 1.42
N THR A 197 -2.09 -6.02 2.41
CA THR A 197 -2.53 -7.41 2.20
C THR A 197 -3.68 -7.48 1.19
N THR A 198 -4.68 -6.61 1.32
CA THR A 198 -5.84 -6.57 0.42
C THR A 198 -5.45 -6.19 -1.00
N MET A 199 -4.67 -5.13 -1.16
CA MET A 199 -4.25 -4.64 -2.49
C MET A 199 -3.47 -5.70 -3.27
N ILE A 200 -2.54 -6.39 -2.61
CA ILE A 200 -1.75 -7.44 -3.25
C ILE A 200 -2.62 -8.67 -3.50
N TRP A 201 -3.45 -9.06 -2.53
CA TRP A 201 -4.36 -10.19 -2.69
C TRP A 201 -5.26 -10.05 -3.91
N ASP A 202 -5.92 -8.90 -4.06
CA ASP A 202 -6.80 -8.64 -5.20
C ASP A 202 -6.04 -8.60 -6.52
N THR A 203 -4.79 -8.14 -6.51
CA THR A 203 -3.92 -8.13 -7.69
C THR A 203 -3.53 -9.55 -8.08
N LEU A 204 -3.08 -10.38 -7.13
CA LEU A 204 -2.73 -11.78 -7.38
C LEU A 204 -3.93 -12.59 -7.89
N LYS A 205 -5.12 -12.39 -7.32
CA LYS A 205 -6.36 -13.00 -7.81
C LYS A 205 -6.69 -12.62 -9.25
N SER A 206 -6.52 -11.34 -9.58
CA SER A 206 -6.76 -10.86 -10.95
C SER A 206 -5.77 -11.46 -11.95
N LEU A 207 -4.50 -11.56 -11.57
CA LEU A 207 -3.45 -12.13 -12.41
C LEU A 207 -3.59 -13.65 -12.58
N SER A 208 -4.02 -14.37 -11.52
CA SER A 208 -4.20 -15.82 -11.56
C SER A 208 -5.32 -16.28 -12.52
N ALA A 209 -6.20 -15.38 -12.91
CA ALA A 209 -7.16 -15.65 -14.00
C ALA A 209 -6.49 -15.76 -15.38
N HIS A 210 -5.23 -15.35 -15.50
CA HIS A 210 -4.51 -15.27 -16.77
C HIS A 210 -3.16 -16.02 -16.78
N CYS A 211 -2.69 -16.49 -15.63
CA CYS A 211 -1.46 -17.25 -15.48
C CYS A 211 -1.60 -18.25 -14.32
N ASP A 212 -1.18 -19.49 -14.52
CA ASP A 212 -1.24 -20.58 -13.55
C ASP A 212 0.09 -20.89 -12.85
N ASP A 213 1.15 -20.16 -13.18
CA ASP A 213 2.44 -20.21 -12.49
C ASP A 213 2.87 -18.80 -12.08
N ILE A 214 2.53 -18.42 -10.85
CA ILE A 214 2.89 -17.12 -10.27
C ILE A 214 3.91 -17.34 -9.15
N ALA A 215 5.06 -16.69 -9.25
CA ALA A 215 6.02 -16.58 -8.16
C ALA A 215 5.83 -15.19 -7.49
N TYR A 216 5.58 -15.17 -6.18
CA TYR A 216 5.61 -13.94 -5.37
C TYR A 216 6.92 -13.90 -4.60
N LEU A 217 7.71 -12.87 -4.84
CA LEU A 217 9.00 -12.64 -4.16
C LEU A 217 8.85 -11.43 -3.25
N THR A 218 9.39 -11.50 -2.02
CA THR A 218 9.41 -10.36 -1.09
C THR A 218 10.77 -10.18 -0.47
N VAL A 219 11.14 -8.96 -0.11
CA VAL A 219 12.39 -8.62 0.60
C VAL A 219 12.11 -7.59 1.69
N GLY A 220 12.94 -7.60 2.72
CA GLY A 220 12.90 -6.59 3.78
C GLY A 220 13.28 -5.20 3.29
N SER A 221 12.70 -4.16 3.89
CA SER A 221 12.86 -2.77 3.47
C SER A 221 12.92 -1.79 4.64
N ASN A 222 13.39 -0.57 4.41
CA ASN A 222 13.65 0.35 5.51
C ASN A 222 12.41 0.97 6.15
N HIS A 223 11.25 1.05 5.46
CA HIS A 223 9.98 1.48 6.05
C HIS A 223 9.24 0.35 6.75
N CYS A 224 9.39 -0.88 6.28
CA CYS A 224 8.68 -2.04 6.82
C CYS A 224 9.44 -2.73 7.98
N GLN A 225 10.75 -2.55 8.10
CA GLN A 225 11.56 -3.16 9.18
C GLN A 225 11.17 -2.64 10.56
N TRP A 226 11.28 -3.50 11.56
CA TRP A 226 11.26 -3.10 12.96
C TRP A 226 12.50 -2.28 13.31
N ARG A 227 12.28 -1.06 13.79
CA ARG A 227 13.36 -0.14 14.16
C ARG A 227 13.08 0.54 15.51
N VAL A 228 14.12 0.72 16.29
CA VAL A 228 14.12 1.57 17.50
C VAL A 228 15.24 2.57 17.36
N ASN A 229 14.96 3.86 17.51
CA ASN A 229 15.94 4.95 17.33
C ASN A 229 16.70 4.84 16.00
N LYS A 230 15.99 4.54 14.90
CA LYS A 230 16.55 4.35 13.55
C LYS A 230 17.42 3.12 13.37
N GLN A 231 17.63 2.32 14.42
CA GLN A 231 18.38 1.08 14.33
C GLN A 231 17.44 -0.09 14.08
N LYS A 232 17.78 -0.94 13.12
CA LYS A 232 17.09 -2.19 12.86
C LYS A 232 17.18 -3.12 14.06
N ILE A 233 16.06 -3.73 14.40
CA ILE A 233 15.97 -4.77 15.43
C ILE A 233 15.56 -6.07 14.76
N GLY A 234 16.16 -7.18 15.16
CA GLY A 234 15.85 -8.50 14.63
C GLY A 234 16.56 -8.80 13.32
N THR A 235 16.03 -9.75 12.57
CA THR A 235 16.56 -10.25 11.30
C THR A 235 16.02 -9.47 10.10
N GLY A 236 16.46 -9.81 8.87
CA GLY A 236 15.89 -9.27 7.63
C GLY A 236 14.41 -9.61 7.43
N LEU A 237 13.92 -10.64 8.16
CA LEU A 237 12.55 -11.13 8.09
C LEU A 237 11.62 -10.52 9.16
N ASP A 238 12.16 -9.72 10.10
CA ASP A 238 11.36 -8.92 11.04
C ASP A 238 10.88 -7.63 10.34
N ASP A 239 10.00 -7.81 9.37
CA ASP A 239 9.57 -6.82 8.40
C ASP A 239 8.08 -7.00 8.08
N TRP A 240 7.33 -5.91 8.03
CA TRP A 240 5.89 -5.94 7.77
C TRP A 240 5.55 -6.38 6.35
N GLY A 241 6.38 -6.05 5.35
CA GLY A 241 6.21 -6.52 3.98
C GLY A 241 6.35 -8.03 3.88
N VAL A 242 7.39 -8.59 4.52
CA VAL A 242 7.58 -10.05 4.63
C VAL A 242 6.41 -10.70 5.37
N HIS A 243 5.89 -10.08 6.43
CA HIS A 243 4.70 -10.57 7.16
C HIS A 243 3.46 -10.60 6.27
N ILE A 244 3.25 -9.56 5.43
CA ILE A 244 2.19 -9.53 4.42
C ILE A 244 2.36 -10.71 3.45
N GLY A 245 3.55 -10.92 2.92
CA GLY A 245 3.87 -12.05 2.03
C GLY A 245 3.52 -13.40 2.65
N ARG A 246 3.88 -13.63 3.90
CA ARG A 246 3.55 -14.87 4.66
C ARG A 246 2.04 -15.04 4.88
N THR A 247 1.33 -13.94 5.10
CA THR A 247 -0.13 -13.95 5.24
C THR A 247 -0.80 -14.33 3.92
N LEU A 248 -0.33 -13.75 2.82
CA LEU A 248 -0.80 -14.06 1.47
C LEU A 248 -0.49 -15.52 1.07
N ALA A 249 0.66 -16.06 1.49
CA ALA A 249 1.01 -17.45 1.26
C ALA A 249 0.00 -18.41 1.89
N ARG A 250 -0.37 -18.17 3.15
CA ARG A 250 -1.40 -18.97 3.86
C ARG A 250 -2.77 -18.84 3.17
N LEU A 251 -3.19 -17.62 2.84
CA LEU A 251 -4.45 -17.39 2.13
C LEU A 251 -4.49 -18.09 0.78
N SER A 252 -3.40 -18.02 0.01
CA SER A 252 -3.28 -18.66 -1.31
C SER A 252 -3.40 -20.18 -1.21
N GLN A 253 -2.76 -20.77 -0.21
CA GLN A 253 -2.84 -22.21 0.05
C GLN A 253 -4.27 -22.64 0.40
N GLU A 254 -4.97 -21.89 1.23
CA GLU A 254 -6.36 -22.19 1.67
C GLU A 254 -7.35 -22.19 0.51
N VAL A 255 -7.15 -21.33 -0.50
CA VAL A 255 -8.08 -21.23 -1.65
C VAL A 255 -7.57 -21.91 -2.91
N GLY A 256 -6.36 -22.48 -2.89
CA GLY A 256 -5.75 -23.11 -4.05
C GLY A 256 -5.36 -22.12 -5.15
N LEU A 257 -4.92 -20.89 -4.77
CA LEU A 257 -4.41 -19.93 -5.75
C LEU A 257 -3.04 -20.39 -6.27
N PRO A 258 -2.75 -20.33 -7.59
CA PRO A 258 -1.50 -20.84 -8.16
C PRO A 258 -0.32 -19.90 -7.94
N VAL A 259 -0.04 -19.57 -6.67
CA VAL A 259 1.04 -18.64 -6.28
C VAL A 259 2.02 -19.35 -5.36
N LYS A 260 3.30 -19.30 -5.70
CA LYS A 260 4.42 -19.78 -4.87
C LYS A 260 5.12 -18.58 -4.27
N PHE A 261 5.39 -18.63 -2.96
CA PHE A 261 5.98 -17.53 -2.20
C PHE A 261 7.44 -17.80 -1.89
N TYR A 262 8.27 -16.76 -2.04
CA TYR A 262 9.70 -16.80 -1.79
C TYR A 262 10.12 -15.59 -0.97
N GLU A 263 10.92 -15.82 0.06
CA GLU A 263 11.49 -14.80 0.93
C GLU A 263 13.01 -15.06 1.08
N PRO A 264 13.82 -14.08 1.51
CA PRO A 264 15.23 -14.28 1.81
C PRO A 264 15.46 -15.32 2.90
N ALA A 265 16.68 -15.80 3.05
CA ALA A 265 17.08 -16.52 4.25
C ALA A 265 17.02 -15.60 5.48
N GLU A 266 16.97 -16.16 6.69
CA GLU A 266 16.66 -15.44 7.95
C GLU A 266 17.48 -14.17 8.16
N TRP A 267 18.76 -14.19 7.78
CA TRP A 267 19.68 -13.07 7.98
C TRP A 267 19.95 -12.24 6.72
N ASP A 268 19.33 -12.60 5.62
CA ASP A 268 19.49 -11.92 4.33
C ASP A 268 18.37 -10.88 4.10
N GLU A 269 18.69 -9.83 3.33
CA GLU A 269 17.74 -8.82 2.85
C GLU A 269 17.60 -8.84 1.32
N SER A 270 18.09 -9.90 0.71
CA SER A 270 18.06 -10.09 -0.74
C SER A 270 17.93 -11.57 -1.09
N LEU A 271 17.42 -11.84 -2.28
CA LEU A 271 17.29 -13.20 -2.79
C LEU A 271 17.58 -13.27 -4.28
N VAL A 272 17.85 -14.49 -4.77
CA VAL A 272 17.89 -14.79 -6.21
C VAL A 272 16.79 -15.77 -6.56
N HIS A 273 16.08 -15.50 -7.65
CA HIS A 273 15.06 -16.38 -8.21
C HIS A 273 15.35 -16.66 -9.69
N ASP A 274 15.42 -17.94 -10.05
CA ASP A 274 15.53 -18.35 -11.45
C ASP A 274 14.15 -18.36 -12.11
N VAL A 275 13.93 -17.40 -13.03
CA VAL A 275 12.62 -17.15 -13.63
C VAL A 275 12.06 -18.38 -14.34
N PHE A 276 12.88 -19.09 -15.12
CA PHE A 276 12.45 -20.25 -15.91
C PHE A 276 13.01 -21.59 -15.41
N GLY A 277 13.86 -21.59 -14.39
CA GLY A 277 14.51 -22.79 -13.87
C GLY A 277 15.64 -23.30 -14.76
N ASP A 278 16.20 -22.47 -15.64
CA ASP A 278 17.26 -22.82 -16.59
C ASP A 278 18.59 -22.07 -16.35
N ASN A 279 18.67 -21.32 -15.27
CA ASN A 279 19.79 -20.48 -14.89
C ASN A 279 20.16 -19.38 -15.91
N PHE A 280 19.26 -19.05 -16.84
CA PHE A 280 19.49 -17.98 -17.80
C PHE A 280 19.06 -16.60 -17.25
N HIS A 281 17.82 -16.51 -16.76
CA HIS A 281 17.29 -15.30 -16.13
C HIS A 281 17.25 -15.47 -14.61
N ARG A 282 18.38 -15.19 -13.95
CA ARG A 282 18.48 -15.18 -12.48
C ARG A 282 18.22 -13.77 -11.97
N LEU A 283 17.03 -13.58 -11.41
CA LEU A 283 16.55 -12.30 -10.89
C LEU A 283 17.09 -12.09 -9.46
N GLY A 284 17.94 -11.10 -9.27
CA GLY A 284 18.40 -10.66 -7.94
C GLY A 284 17.49 -9.55 -7.42
N LEU A 285 16.77 -9.83 -6.32
CA LEU A 285 15.82 -8.91 -5.69
C LEU A 285 16.39 -8.38 -4.39
N PHE A 286 16.33 -7.06 -4.19
CA PHE A 286 16.66 -6.34 -2.96
C PHE A 286 15.93 -4.99 -2.95
N HIS A 287 15.80 -4.33 -1.78
CA HIS A 287 15.03 -3.09 -1.75
C HIS A 287 15.80 -1.89 -2.34
N GLY A 288 17.07 -1.71 -2.00
CA GLY A 288 17.89 -0.59 -2.48
C GLY A 288 18.43 0.33 -1.37
N HIS A 289 17.87 0.28 -0.15
CA HIS A 289 18.33 1.06 1.00
C HIS A 289 19.73 0.67 1.51
N GLN A 290 20.27 -0.43 0.99
CA GLN A 290 21.64 -0.88 1.21
C GLN A 290 22.67 0.10 0.64
N ALA A 291 22.26 0.98 -0.29
CA ALA A 291 23.07 2.05 -0.82
C ALA A 291 22.47 3.43 -0.45
N ASN A 292 23.32 4.37 -0.05
CA ASN A 292 22.87 5.71 0.35
C ASN A 292 22.38 6.58 -0.82
N ARG A 293 22.68 6.21 -2.05
CA ARG A 293 22.32 6.94 -3.29
C ARG A 293 22.17 5.97 -4.46
N PRO A 294 21.39 6.33 -5.50
CA PRO A 294 21.20 5.44 -6.66
C PRO A 294 22.50 4.99 -7.32
N ASN A 295 23.47 5.89 -7.44
CA ASN A 295 24.79 5.57 -8.03
C ASN A 295 25.68 4.68 -7.15
N GLY A 296 25.29 4.39 -5.91
CA GLY A 296 25.96 3.44 -5.03
C GLY A 296 25.52 1.98 -5.25
N ILE A 297 24.39 1.74 -5.94
CA ILE A 297 23.87 0.41 -6.20
C ILE A 297 24.84 -0.48 -6.98
N PRO A 298 25.51 -0.03 -8.06
CA PRO A 298 26.50 -0.84 -8.75
C PRO A 298 27.65 -1.30 -7.84
N ASN A 299 28.15 -0.42 -6.97
CA ASN A 299 29.21 -0.76 -6.02
C ASN A 299 28.75 -1.79 -4.97
N TRP A 300 27.52 -1.65 -4.49
CA TRP A 300 26.94 -2.64 -3.58
C TRP A 300 26.83 -4.01 -4.25
N ILE A 301 26.34 -4.09 -5.50
CA ILE A 301 26.25 -5.34 -6.27
C ILE A 301 27.65 -5.95 -6.48
N GLN A 302 28.65 -5.16 -6.80
CA GLN A 302 30.03 -5.66 -6.92
C GLN A 302 30.54 -6.27 -5.62
N SER A 303 30.22 -5.64 -4.48
CA SER A 303 30.57 -6.18 -3.16
C SER A 303 29.85 -7.48 -2.87
N GLN A 304 28.57 -7.63 -3.27
CA GLN A 304 27.81 -8.88 -3.17
C GLN A 304 28.45 -10.00 -4.01
N GLN A 305 28.88 -9.67 -5.23
CA GLN A 305 29.57 -10.62 -6.11
C GLN A 305 30.92 -11.07 -5.55
N LEU A 306 31.75 -10.13 -5.08
CA LEU A 306 33.03 -10.42 -4.46
C LEU A 306 32.88 -11.25 -3.16
N GLY A 307 31.85 -10.97 -2.37
CA GLY A 307 31.53 -11.68 -1.14
C GLY A 307 30.77 -12.99 -1.32
N ASN A 308 30.45 -13.36 -2.57
CA ASN A 308 29.62 -14.53 -2.90
C ASN A 308 28.30 -14.56 -2.10
N GLN A 309 27.67 -13.38 -1.95
CA GLN A 309 26.42 -13.20 -1.22
C GLN A 309 25.21 -13.69 -2.08
N PRO A 310 24.00 -13.78 -1.52
CA PRO A 310 22.83 -14.36 -2.23
C PRO A 310 22.61 -13.83 -3.64
N THR A 311 22.77 -12.52 -3.89
CA THR A 311 22.57 -11.93 -5.21
C THR A 311 23.77 -12.05 -6.16
N ALA A 312 24.89 -12.64 -5.73
CA ALA A 312 26.12 -12.74 -6.53
C ALA A 312 25.91 -13.41 -7.89
N SER A 313 25.01 -14.38 -7.95
CA SER A 313 24.73 -15.16 -9.18
C SER A 313 23.68 -14.53 -10.10
N ALA A 314 23.09 -13.39 -9.74
CA ALA A 314 22.04 -12.78 -10.53
C ALA A 314 22.54 -12.26 -11.89
N THR A 315 21.68 -12.34 -12.90
CA THR A 315 21.92 -11.81 -14.24
C THR A 315 21.10 -10.55 -14.51
N LEU A 316 20.01 -10.37 -13.77
CA LEU A 316 19.13 -9.20 -13.80
C LEU A 316 18.84 -8.79 -12.36
N TYR A 317 19.24 -7.58 -11.99
CA TYR A 317 19.00 -7.02 -10.66
C TYR A 317 17.78 -6.11 -10.68
N VAL A 318 16.93 -6.22 -9.66
CA VAL A 318 15.75 -5.35 -9.49
C VAL A 318 15.70 -4.80 -8.08
N HIS A 319 15.37 -3.52 -7.95
CA HIS A 319 15.24 -2.85 -6.66
C HIS A 319 14.28 -1.65 -6.73
N GLY A 320 13.87 -1.13 -5.57
CA GLY A 320 13.04 0.07 -5.38
C GLY A 320 13.79 1.21 -4.72
N HIS A 321 13.21 1.77 -3.66
CA HIS A 321 13.75 2.75 -2.72
C HIS A 321 13.90 4.18 -3.26
N PHE A 322 14.37 4.37 -4.48
CA PHE A 322 14.65 5.69 -5.02
C PHE A 322 13.52 6.30 -5.86
N HIS A 323 12.39 5.64 -5.97
CA HIS A 323 11.10 6.12 -6.50
C HIS A 323 11.08 6.56 -7.96
N HIS A 324 12.10 6.29 -8.78
CA HIS A 324 12.13 6.63 -10.20
C HIS A 324 12.65 5.47 -11.04
N LEU A 325 12.21 5.41 -12.29
CA LEU A 325 12.68 4.39 -13.23
C LEU A 325 14.14 4.65 -13.61
N SER A 326 14.94 3.60 -13.51
CA SER A 326 16.28 3.55 -14.11
C SER A 326 16.54 2.16 -14.68
N VAL A 327 17.14 2.08 -15.84
CA VAL A 327 17.64 0.86 -16.45
C VAL A 327 19.11 1.07 -16.77
N LEU A 328 19.98 0.30 -16.13
CA LEU A 328 21.43 0.43 -16.26
C LEU A 328 22.03 -0.90 -16.71
N GLU A 329 22.75 -0.89 -17.79
CA GLU A 329 23.57 -2.02 -18.21
C GLU A 329 24.86 -2.08 -17.40
N MET A 330 25.26 -3.28 -16.95
CA MET A 330 26.38 -3.50 -16.03
C MET A 330 27.19 -4.72 -16.40
N GLY A 331 28.17 -4.58 -17.26
CA GLY A 331 29.09 -5.67 -17.61
C GLY A 331 28.37 -6.94 -18.11
N ASN A 332 29.11 -8.03 -18.21
CA ASN A 332 28.59 -9.27 -18.78
C ASN A 332 28.41 -10.37 -17.74
N THR A 333 27.53 -11.30 -18.06
CA THR A 333 27.38 -12.57 -17.36
C THR A 333 28.52 -13.54 -17.76
N ASP A 334 28.61 -14.66 -17.06
CA ASP A 334 29.47 -15.77 -17.40
C ASP A 334 29.20 -16.40 -18.80
N ARG A 335 28.01 -16.09 -19.36
CA ARG A 335 27.58 -16.55 -20.71
C ARG A 335 27.77 -15.48 -21.78
N GLY A 336 28.34 -14.33 -21.44
CA GLY A 336 28.62 -13.24 -22.37
C GLY A 336 27.43 -12.29 -22.63
N SER A 337 26.26 -12.55 -22.05
CA SER A 337 25.11 -11.63 -22.12
C SER A 337 25.25 -10.46 -21.15
N SER A 338 24.61 -9.34 -21.45
CA SER A 338 24.65 -8.17 -20.57
C SER A 338 23.90 -8.38 -19.25
N ARG A 339 24.45 -7.86 -18.15
CA ARG A 339 23.74 -7.72 -16.87
C ARG A 339 23.05 -6.38 -16.83
N PHE A 340 21.85 -6.37 -16.24
CA PHE A 340 21.08 -5.15 -16.05
C PHE A 340 20.69 -4.94 -14.60
N ILE A 341 20.58 -3.67 -14.25
CA ILE A 341 19.92 -3.20 -13.02
C ILE A 341 18.67 -2.45 -13.44
N VAL A 342 17.53 -2.83 -12.92
CA VAL A 342 16.26 -2.14 -13.14
C VAL A 342 15.75 -1.62 -11.80
N GLN A 343 15.67 -0.30 -11.69
CA GLN A 343 15.08 0.38 -10.55
C GLN A 343 13.61 0.61 -10.79
N ALA A 344 12.78 0.21 -9.83
CA ALA A 344 11.34 0.37 -9.88
C ALA A 344 10.90 1.83 -9.71
N LYS A 345 9.71 2.12 -10.21
CA LYS A 345 8.95 3.33 -9.85
C LYS A 345 8.18 3.09 -8.56
N THR A 346 7.60 4.14 -8.05
CA THR A 346 6.74 4.13 -6.86
C THR A 346 5.27 4.33 -7.23
N LEU A 347 4.36 3.89 -6.36
CA LEU A 347 2.94 4.26 -6.36
C LEU A 347 2.60 5.23 -5.21
N ASP A 348 3.56 5.65 -4.41
CA ASP A 348 3.38 6.46 -3.21
C ASP A 348 2.64 7.80 -3.45
N SER A 349 2.31 8.47 -2.37
CA SER A 349 1.60 9.75 -2.37
C SER A 349 2.48 10.96 -2.68
N GLY A 350 3.75 10.74 -3.05
CA GLY A 350 4.75 11.77 -3.28
C GLY A 350 5.61 12.03 -2.05
N SER A 351 6.80 12.61 -2.24
CA SER A 351 7.73 12.91 -1.16
C SER A 351 8.24 14.34 -1.25
N ASP A 352 7.73 15.19 -0.36
CA ASP A 352 8.22 16.57 -0.25
C ASP A 352 9.68 16.61 0.18
N TRP A 353 10.08 15.68 1.06
CA TRP A 353 11.48 15.56 1.46
C TRP A 353 12.40 15.25 0.27
N TYR A 354 12.00 14.29 -0.57
CA TYR A 354 12.80 13.94 -1.74
C TYR A 354 12.90 15.10 -2.73
N ARG A 355 11.79 15.81 -2.95
CA ARG A 355 11.74 16.99 -3.81
C ARG A 355 12.61 18.13 -3.31
N THR A 356 12.63 18.35 -1.99
CA THR A 356 13.37 19.49 -1.38
C THR A 356 14.81 19.15 -1.04
N SER A 357 15.12 17.89 -0.72
CA SER A 357 16.45 17.46 -0.25
C SER A 357 17.22 16.59 -1.24
N GLY A 358 16.52 15.87 -2.11
CA GLY A 358 17.12 14.89 -3.03
C GLY A 358 17.37 15.41 -4.45
N GLY A 359 16.74 16.49 -4.87
CA GLY A 359 17.04 17.22 -6.10
C GLY A 359 16.50 16.65 -7.42
N ALA A 360 15.87 15.47 -7.46
CA ALA A 360 15.42 14.87 -8.73
C ALA A 360 13.93 15.10 -9.06
N GLY A 361 13.15 15.64 -8.11
CA GLY A 361 11.71 15.79 -8.24
C GLY A 361 10.94 14.44 -8.20
N ASP A 362 9.63 14.53 -8.08
CA ASP A 362 8.77 13.34 -8.06
C ASP A 362 8.62 12.75 -9.47
N SER A 363 8.91 11.46 -9.63
CA SER A 363 8.57 10.76 -10.87
C SER A 363 7.06 10.46 -10.92
N THR A 364 6.48 10.36 -12.14
CA THR A 364 5.09 9.93 -12.29
C THR A 364 4.90 8.54 -11.68
N PRO A 365 3.79 8.27 -10.94
CA PRO A 365 3.51 6.96 -10.39
C PRO A 365 3.40 5.87 -11.46
N GLY A 366 3.74 4.65 -11.12
CA GLY A 366 3.58 3.52 -12.02
C GLY A 366 4.30 2.28 -11.52
N VAL A 367 3.97 1.14 -12.10
CA VAL A 367 4.61 -0.15 -11.87
C VAL A 367 5.44 -0.54 -13.09
N VAL A 368 6.65 -0.99 -12.85
CA VAL A 368 7.54 -1.45 -13.92
C VAL A 368 7.27 -2.94 -14.18
N VAL A 369 7.13 -3.28 -15.45
CA VAL A 369 6.99 -4.67 -15.89
C VAL A 369 8.12 -4.98 -16.87
N ILE A 370 8.85 -6.06 -16.61
CA ILE A 370 9.94 -6.55 -17.46
C ILE A 370 9.43 -7.79 -18.21
N PRO A 371 9.17 -7.71 -19.51
CA PRO A 371 8.88 -8.88 -20.31
C PRO A 371 10.18 -9.67 -20.55
N LEU A 372 10.16 -10.96 -20.26
CA LEU A 372 11.28 -11.87 -20.53
C LEU A 372 10.83 -13.01 -21.42
N GLU A 373 11.72 -13.44 -22.31
CA GLU A 373 11.55 -14.64 -23.11
C GLU A 373 12.63 -15.65 -22.70
N LYS A 374 12.24 -16.90 -22.58
CA LYS A 374 13.13 -17.97 -22.16
C LYS A 374 14.34 -18.05 -23.08
N GLN A 375 15.55 -18.12 -22.52
CA GLN A 375 16.84 -18.19 -23.24
C GLN A 375 17.08 -17.04 -24.24
N THR A 376 16.31 -15.95 -24.14
CA THR A 376 16.52 -14.75 -24.95
C THR A 376 17.11 -13.64 -24.05
N GLU A 377 18.19 -13.03 -24.51
CA GLU A 377 18.85 -11.98 -23.74
C GLU A 377 17.92 -10.79 -23.50
N PHE A 378 17.89 -10.30 -22.24
CA PHE A 378 17.17 -9.08 -21.91
C PHE A 378 17.91 -7.87 -22.50
N GLN A 379 17.24 -7.06 -23.28
CA GLN A 379 17.78 -5.91 -24.02
C GLN A 379 17.44 -4.55 -23.36
N GLY A 380 17.14 -4.54 -22.08
CA GLY A 380 16.80 -3.31 -21.34
C GLY A 380 15.38 -2.79 -21.58
N THR A 381 14.51 -3.52 -22.28
CA THR A 381 13.12 -3.10 -22.55
C THR A 381 12.24 -3.33 -21.33
N VAL A 382 11.62 -2.27 -20.84
CA VAL A 382 10.65 -2.32 -19.75
C VAL A 382 9.36 -1.60 -20.14
N LEU A 383 8.26 -2.02 -19.54
CA LEU A 383 6.96 -1.35 -19.65
C LEU A 383 6.65 -0.61 -18.34
N VAL A 384 5.92 0.48 -18.43
CA VAL A 384 5.37 1.18 -17.25
C VAL A 384 3.85 1.16 -17.36
N VAL A 385 3.21 0.63 -16.34
CA VAL A 385 1.76 0.50 -16.22
C VAL A 385 1.21 1.25 -15.01
#